data_e2b7d062193d9199aa8f1b56db3522a4
#
_entry.id   e2b7d062193d9199aa8f1b56db3522a4
#
_cell.length_a   1.000
_cell.length_b   1.000
_cell.length_c   1.000
_cell.angle_alpha   90.00
_cell.angle_beta   90.00
_cell.angle_gamma   90.00
#
_symmetry.space_group_name_H-M   'P 1'
#
loop_
_entity.id
_entity.type
_entity.pdbx_description
1 polymer ?
#
loop_
_entity_poly.entity_id
_entity_poly.type
_entity_poly.pdbx_seq_one_letter_code
_entity_poly.pdbx_strand_id
1 'polypeptide(L)'
;RTLGELVRKLGEKILSETVPILSERATHAPKASVRAGVCRAVTDVLSNATKTQLEDHEDALIGVVRHALGDAAPDVRAAAAHALDAMQAHLGAHAIDATIPTLLEALDDERAPTALAALTEVVRTQPDIVFPVVVPTLAHVPVSASHAAALVALLPVAGAALPPQISVILSSLAASCDDETQVRYDVADALFEAITGVDA
;
A
#
# COMPACT_ATOMS: atom_id res chain seq x y z
N ARG A 1 7.01 5.48 21.95
CA ARG A 1 6.75 4.81 23.27
C ARG A 1 5.77 5.58 24.13
N THR A 2 5.86 6.89 24.20
CA THR A 2 5.01 7.70 25.11
C THR A 2 3.55 7.77 24.66
N LEU A 3 3.24 7.91 23.38
CA LEU A 3 1.85 8.01 22.89
C LEU A 3 1.09 6.69 23.09
N GLY A 4 1.68 5.55 22.70
CA GLY A 4 1.07 4.25 22.89
C GLY A 4 0.78 3.91 24.36
N GLU A 5 1.69 4.27 25.27
CA GLU A 5 1.44 4.09 26.72
C GLU A 5 0.28 4.96 27.24
N LEU A 6 0.15 6.19 26.71
CA LEU A 6 -0.97 7.07 27.04
C LEU A 6 -2.29 6.52 26.51
N VAL A 7 -2.32 6.04 25.25
CA VAL A 7 -3.50 5.40 24.66
C VAL A 7 -3.95 4.21 25.49
N ARG A 8 -3.03 3.34 25.90
CA ARG A 8 -3.35 2.18 26.72
C ARG A 8 -3.93 2.57 28.11
N LYS A 9 -3.48 3.70 28.69
CA LYS A 9 -3.91 4.13 30.03
C LYS A 9 -5.16 4.99 30.03
N LEU A 10 -5.29 5.89 29.05
CA LEU A 10 -6.34 6.92 28.98
C LEU A 10 -7.44 6.60 27.99
N GLY A 11 -7.19 5.62 27.08
CA GLY A 11 -8.16 5.07 26.16
C GLY A 11 -8.77 6.09 25.20
N GLU A 12 -10.07 5.99 25.00
CA GLU A 12 -10.87 6.73 24.03
C GLU A 12 -10.74 8.26 24.14
N LYS A 13 -10.61 8.79 25.34
CA LYS A 13 -10.52 10.24 25.54
C LYS A 13 -9.30 10.85 24.87
N ILE A 14 -8.16 10.17 24.91
CA ILE A 14 -6.93 10.70 24.28
C ILE A 14 -6.96 10.53 22.76
N LEU A 15 -7.63 9.49 22.25
CA LEU A 15 -7.78 9.29 20.80
C LEU A 15 -8.63 10.38 20.16
N SER A 16 -9.74 10.77 20.79
CA SER A 16 -10.62 11.84 20.30
C SER A 16 -9.89 13.19 20.18
N GLU A 17 -8.88 13.45 21.01
CA GLU A 17 -8.06 14.65 20.93
C GLU A 17 -6.87 14.50 19.96
N THR A 18 -6.28 13.30 19.90
CA THR A 18 -5.02 13.06 19.16
C THR A 18 -5.25 12.80 17.69
N VAL A 19 -6.29 12.02 17.33
CA VAL A 19 -6.55 11.65 15.93
C VAL A 19 -6.77 12.87 15.02
N PRO A 20 -7.55 13.91 15.40
CA PRO A 20 -7.67 15.12 14.60
C PRO A 20 -6.33 15.85 14.39
N ILE A 21 -5.47 15.87 15.42
CA ILE A 21 -4.14 16.50 15.34
C ILE A 21 -3.23 15.71 14.38
N LEU A 22 -3.29 14.38 14.42
CA LEU A 22 -2.54 13.52 13.49
C LEU A 22 -3.00 13.76 12.05
N SER A 23 -4.32 13.83 11.81
CA SER A 23 -4.90 14.11 10.50
C SER A 23 -4.46 15.47 9.94
N GLU A 24 -4.53 16.51 10.75
CA GLU A 24 -4.07 17.85 10.37
C GLU A 24 -2.59 17.85 10.01
N ARG A 25 -1.75 17.25 10.84
CA ARG A 25 -0.30 17.21 10.62
C ARG A 25 0.13 16.33 9.46
N ALA A 26 -0.58 15.25 9.20
CA ALA A 26 -0.35 14.43 8.01
C ALA A 26 -0.51 15.25 6.73
N THR A 27 -1.52 16.11 6.69
CA THR A 27 -1.88 16.88 5.51
C THR A 27 -1.08 18.19 5.36
N HIS A 28 -0.87 18.91 6.46
CA HIS A 28 -0.38 20.30 6.39
C HIS A 28 1.05 20.48 6.91
N ALA A 29 1.70 19.50 7.52
CA ALA A 29 3.06 19.68 8.00
C ALA A 29 4.05 19.85 6.84
N PRO A 30 4.84 20.95 6.82
CA PRO A 30 5.71 21.25 5.69
C PRO A 30 6.91 20.30 5.60
N LYS A 31 7.34 19.70 6.71
CA LYS A 31 8.50 18.80 6.76
C LYS A 31 8.06 17.35 6.62
N ALA A 32 8.63 16.63 5.63
CA ALA A 32 8.42 15.20 5.44
C ALA A 32 8.71 14.37 6.70
N SER A 33 9.74 14.74 7.48
CA SER A 33 10.06 14.06 8.74
C SER A 33 8.93 14.12 9.77
N VAL A 34 8.15 15.21 9.79
CA VAL A 34 6.97 15.34 10.66
C VAL A 34 5.84 14.44 10.14
N ARG A 35 5.56 14.47 8.83
CA ARG A 35 4.54 13.62 8.23
C ARG A 35 4.84 12.12 8.40
N ALA A 36 6.10 11.71 8.21
CA ALA A 36 6.55 10.34 8.52
C ALA A 36 6.43 10.02 10.02
N GLY A 37 6.69 11.00 10.90
CA GLY A 37 6.47 10.89 12.34
C GLY A 37 5.00 10.65 12.70
N VAL A 38 4.07 11.26 11.97
CA VAL A 38 2.62 11.03 12.13
C VAL A 38 2.27 9.56 11.81
N CYS A 39 2.78 9.01 10.70
CA CYS A 39 2.55 7.60 10.36
C CYS A 39 3.07 6.65 11.45
N ARG A 40 4.26 6.91 12.00
CA ARG A 40 4.79 6.13 13.13
C ARG A 40 3.94 6.29 14.38
N ALA A 41 3.39 7.48 14.64
CA ALA A 41 2.46 7.70 15.76
C ALA A 41 1.16 6.92 15.56
N VAL A 42 0.63 6.84 14.33
CA VAL A 42 -0.51 5.98 13.99
C VAL A 42 -0.18 4.51 14.26
N THR A 43 0.98 4.01 13.84
CA THR A 43 1.43 2.64 14.14
C THR A 43 1.49 2.40 15.66
N ASP A 44 2.01 3.36 16.44
CA ASP A 44 2.07 3.29 17.90
C ASP A 44 0.66 3.24 18.53
N VAL A 45 -0.28 4.03 18.02
CA VAL A 45 -1.69 4.02 18.45
C VAL A 45 -2.30 2.64 18.21
N LEU A 46 -2.21 2.14 16.97
CA LEU A 46 -2.74 0.84 16.57
C LEU A 46 -2.17 -0.30 17.41
N SER A 47 -0.87 -0.29 17.70
CA SER A 47 -0.21 -1.33 18.50
C SER A 47 -0.59 -1.33 19.99
N ASN A 48 -1.23 -0.29 20.51
CA ASN A 48 -1.51 -0.13 21.94
C ASN A 48 -2.99 0.10 22.25
N ALA A 49 -3.82 0.44 21.29
CA ALA A 49 -5.26 0.59 21.45
C ALA A 49 -5.96 -0.76 21.29
N THR A 50 -7.11 -0.91 21.96
CA THR A 50 -8.02 -2.03 21.74
C THR A 50 -8.89 -1.76 20.51
N LYS A 51 -9.46 -2.84 19.92
CA LYS A 51 -10.34 -2.69 18.76
C LYS A 51 -11.52 -1.75 19.06
N THR A 52 -12.14 -1.88 20.21
CA THR A 52 -13.27 -1.02 20.63
C THR A 52 -12.89 0.46 20.75
N GLN A 53 -11.64 0.77 21.16
CA GLN A 53 -11.15 2.14 21.21
C GLN A 53 -10.90 2.75 19.83
N LEU A 54 -10.68 1.93 18.82
CA LEU A 54 -10.39 2.38 17.44
C LEU A 54 -11.67 2.54 16.60
N GLU A 55 -12.79 1.86 16.95
CA GLU A 55 -14.03 1.81 16.15
C GLU A 55 -14.51 3.19 15.70
N ASP A 56 -14.51 4.19 16.58
CA ASP A 56 -14.95 5.55 16.26
C ASP A 56 -13.89 6.38 15.47
N HIS A 57 -12.69 5.85 15.30
CA HIS A 57 -11.55 6.55 14.69
C HIS A 57 -10.99 5.87 13.43
N GLU A 58 -11.53 4.73 13.04
CA GLU A 58 -11.03 3.91 11.94
C GLU A 58 -10.91 4.70 10.64
N ASP A 59 -11.99 5.35 10.20
CA ASP A 59 -12.04 6.11 8.96
C ASP A 59 -11.02 7.25 8.93
N ALA A 60 -10.85 7.95 10.06
CA ALA A 60 -9.89 9.03 10.17
C ALA A 60 -8.45 8.52 10.08
N LEU A 61 -8.15 7.40 10.73
CA LEU A 61 -6.83 6.77 10.68
C LEU A 61 -6.52 6.21 9.28
N ILE A 62 -7.49 5.56 8.62
CA ILE A 62 -7.39 5.12 7.22
C ILE A 62 -7.12 6.32 6.32
N GLY A 63 -7.83 7.43 6.52
CA GLY A 63 -7.63 8.68 5.78
C GLY A 63 -6.22 9.24 5.91
N VAL A 64 -5.64 9.22 7.11
CA VAL A 64 -4.25 9.63 7.37
C VAL A 64 -3.26 8.76 6.60
N VAL A 65 -3.40 7.44 6.68
CA VAL A 65 -2.49 6.50 6.00
C VAL A 65 -2.61 6.61 4.49
N ARG A 66 -3.83 6.66 3.96
CA ARG A 66 -4.09 6.82 2.53
C ARG A 66 -3.50 8.13 1.98
N HIS A 67 -3.65 9.23 2.71
CA HIS A 67 -3.04 10.51 2.32
C HIS A 67 -1.51 10.42 2.31
N ALA A 68 -0.91 9.82 3.33
CA ALA A 68 0.53 9.68 3.45
C ALA A 68 1.15 8.70 2.43
N LEU A 69 0.40 7.70 1.95
CA LEU A 69 0.83 6.85 0.83
C LEU A 69 0.96 7.63 -0.48
N GLY A 70 0.16 8.69 -0.66
CA GLY A 70 0.27 9.63 -1.80
C GLY A 70 1.35 10.71 -1.63
N ASP A 71 2.17 10.67 -0.59
CA ASP A 71 3.20 11.70 -0.34
C ASP A 71 4.35 11.63 -1.33
N ALA A 72 4.86 12.80 -1.73
CA ALA A 72 6.02 12.91 -2.62
C ALA A 72 7.31 12.33 -2.00
N ALA A 73 7.44 12.39 -0.67
CA ALA A 73 8.64 11.94 0.05
C ALA A 73 8.60 10.42 0.28
N PRO A 74 9.63 9.66 -0.14
CA PRO A 74 9.67 8.20 0.00
C PRO A 74 9.63 7.74 1.46
N ASP A 75 10.27 8.45 2.38
CA ASP A 75 10.25 8.13 3.82
C ASP A 75 8.85 8.20 4.43
N VAL A 76 7.98 9.09 3.90
CA VAL A 76 6.58 9.20 4.33
C VAL A 76 5.79 8.01 3.81
N ARG A 77 5.95 7.66 2.52
CA ARG A 77 5.28 6.49 1.93
C ARG A 77 5.67 5.18 2.63
N ALA A 78 6.97 4.99 2.90
CA ALA A 78 7.45 3.82 3.65
C ALA A 78 6.85 3.75 5.07
N ALA A 79 6.82 4.87 5.80
CA ALA A 79 6.19 4.91 7.11
C ALA A 79 4.68 4.68 7.04
N ALA A 80 4.01 5.13 5.98
CA ALA A 80 2.59 4.89 5.74
C ALA A 80 2.29 3.42 5.40
N ALA A 81 3.16 2.74 4.62
CA ALA A 81 3.04 1.31 4.35
C ALA A 81 3.12 0.48 5.63
N HIS A 82 4.05 0.80 6.54
CA HIS A 82 4.12 0.17 7.86
C HIS A 82 2.90 0.47 8.74
N ALA A 83 2.33 1.67 8.63
CA ALA A 83 1.10 2.00 9.35
C ALA A 83 -0.11 1.21 8.79
N LEU A 84 -0.17 1.00 7.47
CA LEU A 84 -1.18 0.15 6.83
C LEU A 84 -1.06 -1.31 7.27
N ASP A 85 0.16 -1.83 7.42
CA ASP A 85 0.42 -3.18 7.96
C ASP A 85 -0.14 -3.32 9.38
N ALA A 86 0.20 -2.38 10.27
CA ALA A 86 -0.34 -2.38 11.63
C ALA A 86 -1.88 -2.24 11.63
N MET A 87 -2.43 -1.46 10.71
CA MET A 87 -3.87 -1.27 10.55
C MET A 87 -4.56 -2.55 10.10
N GLN A 88 -3.98 -3.24 9.12
CA GLN A 88 -4.49 -4.53 8.64
C GLN A 88 -4.54 -5.58 9.77
N ALA A 89 -3.57 -5.59 10.66
CA ALA A 89 -3.57 -6.50 11.81
C ALA A 89 -4.75 -6.26 12.77
N HIS A 90 -5.27 -5.02 12.84
CA HIS A 90 -6.40 -4.65 13.70
C HIS A 90 -7.76 -4.69 12.99
N LEU A 91 -7.83 -4.14 11.76
CA LEU A 91 -9.05 -3.97 10.96
C LEU A 91 -9.25 -5.07 9.92
N GLY A 92 -8.26 -5.96 9.75
CA GLY A 92 -8.30 -7.00 8.73
C GLY A 92 -8.38 -6.43 7.31
N ALA A 93 -9.11 -7.12 6.44
CA ALA A 93 -9.21 -6.75 5.02
C ALA A 93 -9.76 -5.33 4.78
N HIS A 94 -10.53 -4.77 5.72
CA HIS A 94 -11.13 -3.44 5.56
C HIS A 94 -10.11 -2.34 5.28
N ALA A 95 -8.95 -2.37 5.94
CA ALA A 95 -7.89 -1.38 5.69
C ALA A 95 -7.33 -1.46 4.25
N ILE A 96 -7.16 -2.68 3.74
CA ILE A 96 -6.69 -2.94 2.37
C ILE A 96 -7.75 -2.53 1.36
N ASP A 97 -9.00 -2.97 1.56
CA ASP A 97 -10.14 -2.69 0.66
C ASP A 97 -10.45 -1.19 0.57
N ALA A 98 -10.21 -0.43 1.64
CA ALA A 98 -10.38 1.02 1.64
C ALA A 98 -9.22 1.81 1.02
N THR A 99 -8.04 1.19 0.87
CA THR A 99 -6.80 1.91 0.48
C THR A 99 -6.32 1.52 -0.92
N ILE A 100 -6.24 0.23 -1.22
CA ILE A 100 -5.64 -0.27 -2.47
C ILE A 100 -6.39 0.19 -3.73
N PRO A 101 -7.74 0.17 -3.80
CA PRO A 101 -8.45 0.64 -5.00
C PRO A 101 -8.10 2.08 -5.37
N THR A 102 -7.96 2.97 -4.39
CA THR A 102 -7.59 4.38 -4.64
C THR A 102 -6.19 4.51 -5.25
N LEU A 103 -5.25 3.65 -4.87
CA LEU A 103 -3.91 3.64 -5.47
C LEU A 103 -3.92 3.05 -6.87
N LEU A 104 -4.73 2.02 -7.12
CA LEU A 104 -4.89 1.43 -8.46
C LEU A 104 -5.55 2.42 -9.43
N GLU A 105 -6.61 3.12 -9.03
CA GLU A 105 -7.24 4.17 -9.83
C GLU A 105 -6.25 5.30 -10.18
N ALA A 106 -5.37 5.66 -9.25
CA ALA A 106 -4.36 6.70 -9.45
C ALA A 106 -3.24 6.30 -10.43
N LEU A 107 -3.14 5.04 -10.86
CA LEU A 107 -2.20 4.61 -11.90
C LEU A 107 -2.57 5.13 -13.30
N ASP A 108 -3.81 5.50 -13.52
CA ASP A 108 -4.31 5.97 -14.82
C ASP A 108 -4.37 7.51 -14.91
N ASP A 109 -3.84 8.22 -13.89
CA ASP A 109 -3.82 9.68 -13.86
C ASP A 109 -2.40 10.26 -13.67
N GLU A 110 -2.29 11.57 -13.52
CA GLU A 110 -1.02 12.28 -13.30
C GLU A 110 -0.27 11.86 -12.02
N ARG A 111 -0.95 11.18 -11.09
CA ARG A 111 -0.38 10.65 -9.84
C ARG A 111 0.25 9.26 -10.01
N ALA A 112 0.20 8.67 -11.22
CA ALA A 112 0.69 7.32 -11.49
C ALA A 112 2.09 7.03 -10.92
N PRO A 113 3.12 7.90 -11.06
CA PRO A 113 4.44 7.62 -10.52
C PRO A 113 4.45 7.52 -8.98
N THR A 114 3.64 8.35 -8.30
CA THR A 114 3.55 8.33 -6.84
C THR A 114 2.72 7.14 -6.35
N ALA A 115 1.62 6.82 -7.04
CA ALA A 115 0.77 5.68 -6.76
C ALA A 115 1.53 4.36 -6.92
N LEU A 116 2.31 4.23 -8.01
CA LEU A 116 3.16 3.07 -8.24
C LEU A 116 4.23 2.90 -7.15
N ALA A 117 4.88 4.00 -6.77
CA ALA A 117 5.85 3.98 -5.68
C ALA A 117 5.20 3.60 -4.34
N ALA A 118 3.98 4.07 -4.06
CA ALA A 118 3.21 3.68 -2.87
C ALA A 118 2.84 2.19 -2.90
N LEU A 119 2.30 1.68 -4.02
CA LEU A 119 2.00 0.26 -4.19
C LEU A 119 3.23 -0.61 -3.99
N THR A 120 4.39 -0.19 -4.52
CA THR A 120 5.66 -0.91 -4.34
C THR A 120 6.06 -1.00 -2.86
N GLU A 121 5.91 0.09 -2.09
CA GLU A 121 6.19 0.07 -0.65
C GLU A 121 5.20 -0.83 0.11
N VAL A 122 3.91 -0.77 -0.23
CA VAL A 122 2.88 -1.59 0.43
C VAL A 122 3.09 -3.07 0.11
N VAL A 123 3.33 -3.44 -1.15
CA VAL A 123 3.62 -4.84 -1.54
C VAL A 123 4.90 -5.33 -0.88
N ARG A 124 5.95 -4.51 -0.81
CA ARG A 124 7.20 -4.87 -0.11
C ARG A 124 6.98 -5.18 1.37
N THR A 125 6.06 -4.46 2.02
CA THR A 125 5.75 -4.62 3.46
C THR A 125 4.88 -5.85 3.70
N GLN A 126 3.91 -6.13 2.81
CA GLN A 126 2.93 -7.21 2.96
C GLN A 126 2.68 -7.95 1.63
N PRO A 127 3.70 -8.61 1.06
CA PRO A 127 3.57 -9.23 -0.26
C PRO A 127 2.43 -10.27 -0.31
N ASP A 128 2.34 -11.14 0.70
CA ASP A 128 1.39 -12.25 0.74
C ASP A 128 -0.09 -11.82 0.82
N ILE A 129 -0.35 -10.59 1.28
CA ILE A 129 -1.70 -10.06 1.43
C ILE A 129 -2.06 -9.16 0.25
N VAL A 130 -1.18 -8.22 -0.09
CA VAL A 130 -1.48 -7.15 -1.03
C VAL A 130 -1.29 -7.59 -2.48
N PHE A 131 -0.24 -8.37 -2.79
CA PHE A 131 0.03 -8.78 -4.16
C PHE A 131 -1.13 -9.57 -4.80
N PRO A 132 -1.75 -10.57 -4.12
CA PRO A 132 -2.93 -11.25 -4.63
C PRO A 132 -4.15 -10.34 -4.84
N VAL A 133 -4.25 -9.23 -4.11
CA VAL A 133 -5.35 -8.27 -4.25
C VAL A 133 -5.16 -7.36 -5.46
N VAL A 134 -3.92 -6.95 -5.77
CA VAL A 134 -3.65 -6.04 -6.88
C VAL A 134 -3.57 -6.75 -8.24
N VAL A 135 -3.07 -8.00 -8.29
CA VAL A 135 -2.88 -8.75 -9.54
C VAL A 135 -4.15 -8.87 -10.38
N PRO A 136 -5.34 -9.22 -9.87
CA PRO A 136 -6.54 -9.34 -10.69
C PRO A 136 -6.92 -8.05 -11.42
N THR A 137 -6.68 -6.89 -10.81
CA THR A 137 -6.94 -5.59 -11.43
C THR A 137 -5.87 -5.24 -12.46
N LEU A 138 -4.60 -5.41 -12.12
CA LEU A 138 -3.48 -5.11 -13.02
C LEU A 138 -3.40 -6.05 -14.22
N ALA A 139 -3.81 -7.30 -14.05
CA ALA A 139 -3.86 -8.31 -15.10
C ALA A 139 -5.21 -8.37 -15.84
N HIS A 140 -6.10 -7.39 -15.63
CA HIS A 140 -7.39 -7.34 -16.33
C HIS A 140 -7.19 -7.09 -17.83
N VAL A 141 -7.83 -7.92 -18.66
CA VAL A 141 -7.69 -7.86 -20.13
C VAL A 141 -8.69 -6.85 -20.72
N PRO A 142 -8.26 -5.95 -21.63
CA PRO A 142 -6.89 -5.78 -22.13
C PRO A 142 -5.99 -5.09 -21.08
N VAL A 143 -4.75 -5.58 -20.93
CA VAL A 143 -3.79 -4.99 -19.99
C VAL A 143 -3.32 -3.64 -20.54
N SER A 144 -3.55 -2.56 -19.80
CA SER A 144 -3.08 -1.22 -20.17
C SER A 144 -1.57 -1.06 -19.96
N ALA A 145 -0.96 -0.08 -20.62
CA ALA A 145 0.46 0.21 -20.45
C ALA A 145 0.82 0.63 -19.01
N SER A 146 -0.07 1.37 -18.33
CA SER A 146 0.09 1.74 -16.90
C SER A 146 0.05 0.52 -16.00
N HIS A 147 -0.89 -0.40 -16.21
CA HIS A 147 -1.00 -1.64 -15.45
C HIS A 147 0.18 -2.58 -15.69
N ALA A 148 0.65 -2.70 -16.94
CA ALA A 148 1.82 -3.50 -17.26
C ALA A 148 3.10 -2.94 -16.60
N ALA A 149 3.30 -1.62 -16.65
CA ALA A 149 4.40 -0.96 -15.96
C ALA A 149 4.32 -1.18 -14.43
N ALA A 150 3.11 -1.19 -13.86
CA ALA A 150 2.90 -1.50 -12.46
C ALA A 150 3.26 -2.96 -12.14
N LEU A 151 2.85 -3.93 -12.98
CA LEU A 151 3.26 -5.33 -12.82
C LEU A 151 4.78 -5.48 -12.84
N VAL A 152 5.46 -4.91 -13.85
CA VAL A 152 6.94 -4.95 -13.95
C VAL A 152 7.60 -4.43 -12.66
N ALA A 153 7.12 -3.33 -12.10
CA ALA A 153 7.68 -2.75 -10.89
C ALA A 153 7.38 -3.56 -9.61
N LEU A 154 6.26 -4.28 -9.57
CA LEU A 154 5.83 -5.05 -8.39
C LEU A 154 6.41 -6.46 -8.35
N LEU A 155 6.71 -7.08 -9.50
CA LEU A 155 7.25 -8.44 -9.56
C LEU A 155 8.50 -8.66 -8.68
N PRO A 156 9.53 -7.76 -8.70
CA PRO A 156 10.73 -7.94 -7.89
C PRO A 156 10.50 -7.89 -6.38
N VAL A 157 9.40 -7.23 -5.95
CA VAL A 157 9.08 -7.08 -4.52
C VAL A 157 8.01 -8.07 -4.03
N ALA A 158 7.41 -8.85 -4.94
CA ALA A 158 6.36 -9.81 -4.63
C ALA A 158 6.88 -11.05 -3.87
N GLY A 159 8.15 -11.40 -4.02
CA GLY A 159 8.77 -12.52 -3.29
C GLY A 159 7.96 -13.82 -3.35
N ALA A 160 7.68 -14.41 -2.20
CA ALA A 160 6.92 -15.66 -2.08
C ALA A 160 5.46 -15.57 -2.54
N ALA A 161 4.90 -14.37 -2.68
CA ALA A 161 3.54 -14.17 -3.18
C ALA A 161 3.44 -14.32 -4.71
N LEU A 162 4.56 -14.28 -5.44
CA LEU A 162 4.58 -14.38 -6.90
C LEU A 162 4.15 -15.73 -7.46
N PRO A 163 4.67 -16.90 -7.01
CA PRO A 163 4.38 -18.20 -7.65
C PRO A 163 2.90 -18.51 -7.84
N PRO A 164 2.00 -18.25 -6.87
CA PRO A 164 0.57 -18.51 -7.05
C PRO A 164 -0.09 -17.63 -8.13
N GLN A 165 0.48 -16.47 -8.44
CA GLN A 165 -0.08 -15.48 -9.36
C GLN A 165 0.46 -15.59 -10.79
N ILE A 166 1.53 -16.34 -11.02
CA ILE A 166 2.20 -16.46 -12.33
C ILE A 166 1.21 -16.89 -13.42
N SER A 167 0.36 -17.89 -13.15
CA SER A 167 -0.58 -18.39 -14.13
C SER A 167 -1.63 -17.34 -14.56
N VAL A 168 -2.07 -16.50 -13.63
CA VAL A 168 -3.02 -15.41 -13.89
C VAL A 168 -2.36 -14.36 -14.78
N ILE A 169 -1.15 -13.92 -14.40
CA ILE A 169 -0.39 -12.91 -15.15
C ILE A 169 -0.11 -13.42 -16.58
N LEU A 170 0.41 -14.64 -16.73
CA LEU A 170 0.71 -15.22 -18.04
C LEU A 170 -0.54 -15.39 -18.92
N SER A 171 -1.66 -15.82 -18.33
CA SER A 171 -2.92 -15.97 -19.07
C SER A 171 -3.44 -14.62 -19.58
N SER A 172 -3.33 -13.57 -18.79
CA SER A 172 -3.75 -12.22 -19.15
C SER A 172 -2.86 -11.61 -20.23
N LEU A 173 -1.54 -11.82 -20.15
CA LEU A 173 -0.60 -11.41 -21.18
C LEU A 173 -0.84 -12.15 -22.49
N ALA A 174 -1.11 -13.45 -22.43
CA ALA A 174 -1.44 -14.25 -23.61
C ALA A 174 -2.77 -13.81 -24.27
N ALA A 175 -3.77 -13.44 -23.46
CA ALA A 175 -5.06 -12.97 -23.95
C ALA A 175 -5.02 -11.54 -24.52
N SER A 176 -4.06 -10.73 -24.12
CA SER A 176 -3.82 -9.35 -24.64
C SER A 176 -3.10 -9.35 -26.00
N CYS A 177 -3.20 -10.44 -26.79
CA CYS A 177 -2.36 -10.73 -27.94
C CYS A 177 -2.49 -9.81 -29.17
N ASP A 178 -3.49 -8.94 -29.25
CA ASP A 178 -3.79 -8.19 -30.49
C ASP A 178 -3.24 -6.76 -30.54
N ASP A 179 -2.81 -6.17 -29.42
CA ASP A 179 -2.26 -4.80 -29.42
C ASP A 179 -1.01 -4.70 -28.51
N GLU A 180 0.04 -4.06 -28.99
CA GLU A 180 1.28 -3.67 -28.32
C GLU A 180 2.21 -4.79 -27.81
N THR A 181 2.94 -5.34 -28.74
CA THR A 181 3.98 -6.36 -28.53
C THR A 181 5.03 -6.00 -27.45
N GLN A 182 5.38 -4.71 -27.28
CA GLN A 182 6.43 -4.27 -26.34
C GLN A 182 6.04 -4.49 -24.87
N VAL A 183 4.83 -4.11 -24.48
CA VAL A 183 4.31 -4.28 -23.09
C VAL A 183 4.40 -5.74 -22.64
N ARG A 184 4.18 -6.67 -23.55
CA ARG A 184 4.24 -8.12 -23.28
C ARG A 184 5.66 -8.60 -23.04
N TYR A 185 6.61 -8.11 -23.81
CA TYR A 185 8.01 -8.44 -23.62
C TYR A 185 8.53 -7.91 -22.28
N ASP A 186 8.22 -6.66 -21.94
CA ASP A 186 8.68 -6.05 -20.71
C ASP A 186 8.17 -6.81 -19.46
N VAL A 187 6.89 -7.25 -19.46
CA VAL A 187 6.36 -8.04 -18.35
C VAL A 187 6.90 -9.47 -18.34
N ALA A 188 7.10 -10.08 -19.51
CA ALA A 188 7.68 -11.42 -19.60
C ALA A 188 9.14 -11.46 -19.13
N ASP A 189 9.92 -10.46 -19.52
CA ASP A 189 11.31 -10.33 -19.07
C ASP A 189 11.40 -10.08 -17.56
N ALA A 190 10.55 -9.20 -17.01
CA ALA A 190 10.50 -8.97 -15.57
C ALA A 190 10.04 -10.20 -14.78
N LEU A 191 9.10 -11.00 -15.32
CA LEU A 191 8.72 -12.29 -14.74
C LEU A 191 9.87 -13.27 -14.74
N PHE A 192 10.61 -13.37 -15.84
CA PHE A 192 11.76 -14.25 -15.94
C PHE A 192 12.84 -13.87 -14.92
N GLU A 193 13.16 -12.58 -14.80
CA GLU A 193 14.12 -12.08 -13.80
C GLU A 193 13.65 -12.36 -12.36
N ALA A 194 12.36 -12.11 -12.07
CA ALA A 194 11.81 -12.34 -10.74
C ALA A 194 11.81 -13.83 -10.34
N ILE A 195 11.59 -14.75 -11.30
CA ILE A 195 11.61 -16.18 -11.05
C ILE A 195 13.04 -16.70 -10.89
N THR A 196 13.97 -16.23 -11.74
CA THR A 196 15.39 -16.69 -11.71
C THR A 196 16.19 -16.05 -10.58
N GLY A 197 15.84 -14.85 -10.14
CA GLY A 197 16.49 -14.14 -9.03
C GLY A 197 16.13 -14.68 -7.64
N VAL A 198 15.12 -15.52 -7.52
CA VAL A 198 14.72 -16.15 -6.24
C VAL A 198 15.66 -17.29 -5.84
N ASP A 199 16.46 -17.80 -6.78
CA ASP A 199 17.40 -18.92 -6.55
C ASP A 199 18.85 -18.45 -6.31
N ALA A 200 19.12 -17.16 -6.16
CA ALA A 200 20.45 -16.57 -5.90
C ALA A 200 20.50 -15.89 -4.53
#